data_d3a3ea244f26735dd91df3992531c8c4
#
_entry.id   d3a3ea244f26735dd91df3992531c8c4
#
_cell.length_a   1.000
_cell.length_b   1.000
_cell.length_c   1.000
_cell.angle_alpha   90.00
_cell.angle_beta   90.00
_cell.angle_gamma   90.00
#
_symmetry.space_group_name_H-M   'P 1'
#
loop_
_entity.id
_entity.type
_entity.pdbx_description
1 polymer ?
#
loop_
_entity_poly.entity_id
_entity_poly.type
_entity_poly.pdbx_seq_one_letter_code
_entity_poly.pdbx_strand_id
1 'polypeptide(L)'
;VTLVEINADAVREMQRNITELDRTGARAVLAPSEQALDYITGKEIVIVDPPRAGLHTDVIATLLQQLPPRIIYLSCNPVTQARDVALLQQNYRIVHHRGYNFFPRTPHIEHLVILDKK
;
A
#
# COMPACT_ATOMS: atom_id res chain seq x y z
N VAL A 1 5.69 -8.03 -10.54
CA VAL A 1 5.44 -7.24 -9.31
C VAL A 1 6.41 -6.07 -9.27
N THR A 2 5.91 -4.87 -8.93
CA THR A 2 6.75 -3.69 -8.69
C THR A 2 6.67 -3.33 -7.20
N LEU A 3 7.82 -3.25 -6.55
CA LEU A 3 7.99 -2.90 -5.15
C LEU A 3 8.56 -1.48 -5.10
N VAL A 4 7.87 -0.55 -4.43
CA VAL A 4 8.30 0.85 -4.31
C VAL A 4 8.61 1.14 -2.85
N GLU A 5 9.79 1.67 -2.59
CA GLU A 5 10.28 1.96 -1.24
C GLU A 5 11.20 3.19 -1.28
N ILE A 6 11.07 4.07 -0.30
CA ILE A 6 11.88 5.28 -0.17
C ILE A 6 13.23 5.03 0.53
N ASN A 7 13.32 3.97 1.32
CA ASN A 7 14.54 3.63 2.05
C ASN A 7 15.52 2.88 1.15
N ALA A 8 16.68 3.47 0.87
CA ALA A 8 17.69 2.90 -0.02
C ALA A 8 18.26 1.56 0.48
N ASP A 9 18.38 1.38 1.80
CA ASP A 9 18.88 0.12 2.38
C ASP A 9 17.83 -0.99 2.20
N ALA A 10 16.55 -0.69 2.42
CA ALA A 10 15.46 -1.61 2.17
C ALA A 10 15.38 -2.01 0.69
N VAL A 11 15.52 -1.07 -0.24
CA VAL A 11 15.53 -1.36 -1.69
C VAL A 11 16.71 -2.27 -2.06
N ARG A 12 17.87 -2.07 -1.45
CA ARG A 12 19.04 -2.93 -1.67
C ARG A 12 18.79 -4.36 -1.24
N GLU A 13 18.18 -4.54 -0.06
CA GLU A 13 17.81 -5.88 0.43
C GLU A 13 16.68 -6.51 -0.40
N MET A 14 15.70 -5.73 -0.88
CA MET A 14 14.69 -6.20 -1.82
C MET A 14 15.33 -6.73 -3.11
N GLN A 15 16.27 -5.99 -3.70
CA GLN A 15 17.00 -6.39 -4.91
C GLN A 15 17.80 -7.67 -4.69
N ARG A 16 18.48 -7.78 -3.54
CA ARG A 16 19.19 -8.99 -3.14
C ARG A 16 18.25 -10.20 -3.04
N ASN A 17 17.13 -10.06 -2.35
CA ASN A 17 16.15 -11.13 -2.21
C ASN A 17 15.52 -11.54 -3.55
N ILE A 18 15.22 -10.58 -4.43
CA ILE A 18 14.73 -10.85 -5.79
C ILE A 18 15.72 -11.71 -6.57
N THR A 19 17.02 -11.38 -6.50
CA THR A 19 18.09 -12.11 -7.18
C THR A 19 18.27 -13.51 -6.57
N GLU A 20 18.38 -13.61 -5.25
CA GLU A 20 18.61 -14.89 -4.55
C GLU A 20 17.44 -15.87 -4.73
N LEU A 21 16.22 -15.37 -4.86
CA LEU A 21 15.03 -16.18 -5.08
C LEU A 21 14.68 -16.40 -6.56
N ASP A 22 15.54 -15.92 -7.46
CA ASP A 22 15.34 -15.99 -8.93
C ASP A 22 13.94 -15.51 -9.38
N ARG A 23 13.50 -14.36 -8.82
CA ARG A 23 12.17 -13.78 -9.10
C ARG A 23 12.24 -12.79 -10.26
N THR A 24 12.33 -13.29 -11.48
CA THR A 24 12.45 -12.47 -12.71
C THR A 24 11.25 -11.56 -12.97
N GLY A 25 10.08 -11.87 -12.40
CA GLY A 25 8.86 -11.06 -12.51
C GLY A 25 8.72 -9.95 -11.44
N ALA A 26 9.75 -9.72 -10.60
CA ALA A 26 9.74 -8.71 -9.56
C ALA A 26 10.85 -7.67 -9.80
N ARG A 27 10.58 -6.42 -9.43
CA ARG A 27 11.57 -5.33 -9.44
C ARG A 27 11.37 -4.42 -8.24
N ALA A 28 12.46 -3.88 -7.70
CA ALA A 28 12.46 -2.88 -6.64
C ALA A 28 12.79 -1.49 -7.24
N VAL A 29 12.06 -0.48 -6.78
CA VAL A 29 12.16 0.91 -7.20
C VAL A 29 12.41 1.79 -5.97
N LEU A 30 13.50 2.56 -6.01
CA LEU A 30 13.83 3.55 -4.99
C LEU A 30 13.10 4.86 -5.32
N ALA A 31 11.96 5.09 -4.70
CA ALA A 31 11.20 6.33 -4.85
C ALA A 31 10.21 6.51 -3.69
N PRO A 32 9.85 7.74 -3.32
CA PRO A 32 8.65 7.97 -2.52
C PRO A 32 7.40 7.63 -3.35
N SER A 33 6.32 7.23 -2.67
CA SER A 33 5.10 6.75 -3.32
C SER A 33 4.48 7.76 -4.29
N GLU A 34 4.52 9.06 -3.95
CA GLU A 34 4.02 10.16 -4.77
C GLU A 34 4.84 10.43 -6.05
N GLN A 35 6.01 9.83 -6.18
CA GLN A 35 6.83 9.87 -7.40
C GLN A 35 6.77 8.57 -8.22
N ALA A 36 6.00 7.60 -7.75
CA ALA A 36 5.85 6.28 -8.36
C ALA A 36 4.42 6.03 -8.89
N LEU A 37 3.66 7.08 -9.14
CA LEU A 37 2.25 7.03 -9.53
C LEU A 37 2.01 6.34 -10.87
N ASP A 38 2.98 6.40 -11.78
CA ASP A 38 2.93 5.78 -13.12
C ASP A 38 2.81 4.24 -13.06
N TYR A 39 3.13 3.64 -11.90
CA TYR A 39 2.93 2.20 -11.69
C TYR A 39 1.49 1.83 -11.34
N ILE A 40 0.62 2.81 -11.05
CA ILE A 40 -0.81 2.61 -10.82
C ILE A 40 -1.55 2.84 -12.12
N THR A 41 -1.82 1.76 -12.85
CA THR A 41 -2.42 1.82 -14.20
C THR A 41 -3.89 1.39 -14.25
N GLY A 42 -4.44 0.96 -13.12
CA GLY A 42 -5.80 0.45 -13.02
C GLY A 42 -5.97 -1.03 -13.35
N LYS A 43 -4.90 -1.75 -13.63
CA LYS A 43 -4.93 -3.19 -14.00
C LYS A 43 -4.43 -4.11 -12.88
N GLU A 44 -3.60 -3.60 -12.02
CA GLU A 44 -2.94 -4.33 -10.92
C GLU A 44 -3.77 -4.32 -9.64
N ILE A 45 -3.49 -5.26 -8.74
CA ILE A 45 -3.84 -5.15 -7.33
C ILE A 45 -2.78 -4.26 -6.68
N VAL A 46 -3.22 -3.20 -6.00
CA VAL A 46 -2.34 -2.26 -5.31
C VAL A 46 -2.30 -2.61 -3.82
N ILE A 47 -1.10 -2.85 -3.30
CA ILE A 47 -0.86 -3.06 -1.87
C ILE A 47 -0.15 -1.83 -1.33
N VAL A 48 -0.69 -1.24 -0.27
CA VAL A 48 -0.12 -0.05 0.39
C VAL A 48 0.09 -0.30 1.88
N ASP A 49 1.25 0.14 2.35
CA ASP A 49 1.66 0.13 3.76
C ASP A 49 2.35 1.47 4.07
N PRO A 50 1.58 2.55 4.18
CA PRO A 50 2.13 3.89 4.36
C PRO A 50 2.63 4.13 5.79
N PRO A 51 3.43 5.19 6.00
CA PRO A 51 3.79 5.63 7.34
C PRO A 51 2.56 6.07 8.13
N ARG A 52 2.73 6.39 9.42
CA ARG A 52 1.65 6.79 10.35
C ARG A 52 0.79 7.98 9.87
N ALA A 53 1.31 8.80 8.97
CA ALA A 53 0.58 9.92 8.36
C ALA A 53 -0.52 9.47 7.38
N GLY A 54 -0.52 8.22 6.95
CA GLY A 54 -1.40 7.69 5.92
C GLY A 54 -0.86 7.90 4.51
N LEU A 55 -1.71 7.70 3.51
CA LEU A 55 -1.38 7.86 2.10
C LEU A 55 -1.19 9.35 1.73
N HIS A 56 -0.23 9.60 0.84
CA HIS A 56 -0.11 10.91 0.21
C HIS A 56 -1.36 11.23 -0.61
N THR A 57 -1.75 12.49 -0.66
CA THR A 57 -2.96 12.93 -1.39
C THR A 57 -2.94 12.58 -2.88
N ASP A 58 -1.76 12.66 -3.50
CA ASP A 58 -1.60 12.33 -4.92
C ASP A 58 -1.75 10.83 -5.19
N VAL A 59 -1.36 9.97 -4.23
CA VAL A 59 -1.60 8.53 -4.31
C VAL A 59 -3.10 8.24 -4.26
N ILE A 60 -3.83 8.87 -3.32
CA ILE A 60 -5.31 8.73 -3.23
C ILE A 60 -5.97 9.21 -4.52
N ALA A 61 -5.58 10.38 -5.04
CA ALA A 61 -6.11 10.92 -6.29
C ALA A 61 -5.87 9.96 -7.47
N THR A 62 -4.68 9.38 -7.57
CA THR A 62 -4.34 8.42 -8.62
C THR A 62 -5.14 7.13 -8.50
N LEU A 63 -5.32 6.59 -7.28
CA LEU A 63 -6.16 5.42 -7.04
C LEU A 63 -7.61 5.66 -7.46
N LEU A 64 -8.16 6.85 -7.19
CA LEU A 64 -9.52 7.24 -7.59
C LEU A 64 -9.63 7.50 -9.10
N GLN A 65 -8.57 7.92 -9.76
CA GLN A 65 -8.54 8.16 -11.20
C GLN A 65 -8.36 6.87 -12.01
N GLN A 66 -7.39 6.04 -11.62
CA GLN A 66 -7.02 4.81 -12.35
C GLN A 66 -7.92 3.62 -12.00
N LEU A 67 -8.53 3.63 -10.83
CA LEU A 67 -9.48 2.63 -10.36
C LEU A 67 -8.97 1.18 -10.45
N PRO A 68 -7.82 0.83 -9.84
CA PRO A 68 -7.38 -0.55 -9.75
C PRO A 68 -8.47 -1.45 -9.15
N PRO A 69 -8.57 -2.73 -9.56
CA PRO A 69 -9.68 -3.60 -9.18
C PRO A 69 -9.73 -3.88 -7.66
N ARG A 70 -8.57 -3.85 -7.00
CA ARG A 70 -8.45 -4.08 -5.56
C ARG A 70 -7.32 -3.28 -4.96
N ILE A 71 -7.58 -2.75 -3.77
CA ILE A 71 -6.59 -2.11 -2.90
C ILE A 71 -6.51 -2.91 -1.60
N ILE A 72 -5.31 -3.29 -1.19
CA ILE A 72 -5.00 -3.92 0.09
C ILE A 72 -4.22 -2.90 0.90
N TYR A 73 -4.83 -2.41 1.98
CA TYR A 73 -4.28 -1.34 2.80
C TYR A 73 -3.95 -1.86 4.20
N LEU A 74 -2.66 -2.06 4.48
CA LEU A 74 -2.15 -2.31 5.83
C LEU A 74 -1.74 -0.98 6.46
N SER A 75 -2.01 -0.78 7.74
CA SER A 75 -1.65 0.46 8.45
C SER A 75 -1.37 0.23 9.93
N CYS A 76 -0.31 0.86 10.41
CA CYS A 76 -0.01 0.98 11.83
C CYS A 76 -0.79 2.11 12.54
N ASN A 77 -1.62 2.87 11.80
CA ASN A 77 -2.45 3.96 12.35
C ASN A 77 -3.88 3.90 11.77
N PRO A 78 -4.82 3.22 12.46
CA PRO A 78 -6.20 3.10 11.99
C PRO A 78 -6.94 4.43 11.81
N VAL A 79 -6.53 5.49 12.51
CA VAL A 79 -7.18 6.82 12.41
C VAL A 79 -6.92 7.45 11.04
N THR A 80 -5.65 7.50 10.61
CA THR A 80 -5.30 8.03 9.28
C THR A 80 -5.79 7.10 8.17
N GLN A 81 -5.78 5.80 8.40
CA GLN A 81 -6.36 4.82 7.47
C GLN A 81 -7.86 5.05 7.28
N ALA A 82 -8.62 5.30 8.35
CA ALA A 82 -10.06 5.57 8.26
C ALA A 82 -10.35 6.83 7.44
N ARG A 83 -9.53 7.89 7.58
CA ARG A 83 -9.60 9.10 6.75
C ARG A 83 -9.41 8.77 5.26
N ASP A 84 -8.36 8.04 4.94
CA ASP A 84 -8.03 7.69 3.56
C ASP A 84 -9.09 6.76 2.94
N VAL A 85 -9.54 5.76 3.70
CA VAL A 85 -10.60 4.83 3.28
C VAL A 85 -11.91 5.57 3.02
N ALA A 86 -12.26 6.56 3.84
CA ALA A 86 -13.46 7.38 3.61
C ALA A 86 -13.43 8.09 2.25
N LEU A 87 -12.27 8.57 1.80
CA LEU A 87 -12.10 9.14 0.46
C LEU A 87 -12.21 8.07 -0.64
N LEU A 88 -11.60 6.91 -0.44
CA LEU A 88 -11.62 5.82 -1.41
C LEU A 88 -13.02 5.21 -1.57
N GLN A 89 -13.88 5.27 -0.56
CA GLN A 89 -15.24 4.71 -0.59
C GLN A 89 -16.16 5.36 -1.63
N GLN A 90 -15.76 6.48 -2.24
CA GLN A 90 -16.47 7.04 -3.41
C GLN A 90 -16.59 6.01 -4.55
N ASN A 91 -15.54 5.24 -4.79
CA ASN A 91 -15.44 4.26 -5.88
C ASN A 91 -15.18 2.83 -5.42
N TYR A 92 -14.96 2.62 -4.13
CA TYR A 92 -14.60 1.33 -3.55
C TYR A 92 -15.56 0.93 -2.44
N ARG A 93 -15.72 -0.37 -2.23
CA ARG A 93 -16.38 -0.96 -1.06
C ARG A 93 -15.39 -1.74 -0.21
N ILE A 94 -15.53 -1.66 1.09
CA ILE A 94 -14.77 -2.51 2.01
C ILE A 94 -15.34 -3.93 1.91
N VAL A 95 -14.49 -4.89 1.55
CA VAL A 95 -14.87 -6.32 1.47
C VAL A 95 -14.31 -7.13 2.62
N HIS A 96 -13.27 -6.64 3.28
CA HIS A 96 -12.68 -7.25 4.46
C HIS A 96 -11.93 -6.21 5.29
N HIS A 97 -11.95 -6.37 6.62
CA HIS A 97 -11.04 -5.66 7.51
C HIS A 97 -10.71 -6.49 8.75
N ARG A 98 -9.51 -6.31 9.28
CA ARG A 98 -9.06 -7.02 10.47
C ARG A 98 -7.91 -6.29 11.17
N GLY A 99 -7.97 -6.23 12.51
CA GLY A 99 -6.86 -5.79 13.34
C GLY A 99 -5.94 -6.95 13.71
N TYR A 100 -4.63 -6.67 13.79
CA TYR A 100 -3.59 -7.62 14.18
C TYR A 100 -2.77 -7.04 15.32
N ASN A 101 -2.66 -7.78 16.42
CA ASN A 101 -1.87 -7.37 17.57
C ASN A 101 -0.44 -7.93 17.46
N PHE A 102 0.37 -7.33 16.60
CA PHE A 102 1.78 -7.69 16.44
C PHE A 102 2.67 -7.12 17.55
N PHE A 103 2.18 -6.15 18.30
CA PHE A 103 2.92 -5.48 19.36
C PHE A 103 2.16 -5.59 20.68
N PRO A 104 2.06 -6.80 21.29
CA PRO A 104 1.30 -7.02 22.52
C PRO A 104 1.83 -6.17 23.66
N ARG A 105 0.93 -5.69 24.52
CA ARG A 105 1.19 -4.76 25.64
C ARG A 105 1.63 -3.35 25.22
N THR A 106 1.38 -2.97 23.97
CA THR A 106 1.53 -1.61 23.48
C THR A 106 0.19 -1.11 22.90
N PRO A 107 -0.02 0.21 22.75
CA PRO A 107 -1.23 0.74 22.09
C PRO A 107 -1.20 0.59 20.57
N HIS A 108 -0.17 -0.06 20.01
CA HIS A 108 0.01 -0.19 18.57
C HIS A 108 -0.72 -1.42 18.04
N ILE A 109 -1.46 -1.22 16.96
CA ILE A 109 -2.15 -2.27 16.22
C ILE A 109 -1.88 -2.08 14.73
N GLU A 110 -1.72 -3.19 14.01
CA GLU A 110 -1.77 -3.20 12.56
C GLU A 110 -3.20 -3.50 12.12
N HIS A 111 -3.72 -2.72 11.20
CA HIS A 111 -5.08 -2.88 10.69
C HIS A 111 -5.07 -3.05 9.17
N LEU A 112 -5.61 -4.17 8.72
CA LEU A 112 -5.77 -4.50 7.31
C LEU A 112 -7.17 -4.11 6.84
N VAL A 113 -7.25 -3.42 5.70
CA VAL A 113 -8.50 -3.18 4.97
C VAL A 113 -8.32 -3.64 3.53
N ILE A 114 -9.27 -4.40 3.01
CA ILE A 114 -9.34 -4.78 1.60
C ILE A 114 -10.54 -4.08 0.97
N LEU A 115 -10.26 -3.35 -0.11
CA LEU A 115 -11.23 -2.56 -0.85
C LEU A 115 -11.32 -3.11 -2.28
N ASP A 116 -12.53 -3.40 -2.72
CA ASP A 116 -12.82 -3.75 -4.12
C ASP A 116 -13.52 -2.58 -4.82
N LYS A 117 -13.15 -2.37 -6.07
CA LYS A 117 -13.83 -1.42 -6.95
C LYS A 117 -15.34 -1.76 -7.01
N LYS A 118 -16.16 -0.75 -6.92
CA LYS A 118 -17.62 -0.87 -7.09
C LYS A 118 -18.00 -1.23 -8.51
#